data_a0cd084a117582f08d62ff2d83101aba
#
_entry.id   a0cd084a117582f08d62ff2d83101aba
#
_cell.length_a   1.000
_cell.length_b   1.000
_cell.length_c   1.000
_cell.angle_alpha   90.00
_cell.angle_beta   90.00
_cell.angle_gamma   90.00
#
_symmetry.space_group_name_H-M   'P 1'
#
loop_
_entity.id
_entity.type
_entity.pdbx_description
1 polymer ?
#
loop_
_entity_poly.entity_id
_entity_poly.type
_entity_poly.pdbx_seq_one_letter_code
_entity_poly.pdbx_strand_id
1 'polypeptide(L)'
;MKSSAQNLTSKLPKLPDSIFSTMSNLAKEHNAINISQGFPNFEPDPALIELVTKAMKDGHNQYAPLGGIYPLKEVIAKKITLLYGTNYDPQSEITITVGATQAIFTAISALVWPNDEVIVLKPAYDCYEPAIKANGGIPVLIQLTGKDYAIDWDVFKAHLSNKTRMVIINTPHNPSGMVFSSSDMLMLQSCLKDTNIILLSDEVYEHIVFDNNIHESASKYPDLASRSFVCASFGKTFHATGWKMGYCAAPAELMKEFQKIHEFNVFCVNHPFQRALAEYLKQPAHYLDLGPFYQEKRDFFLTAIQNSRFKFTPTQGTYFQLLDFSEITSESDIAFAERLAKEFGIACIPISVFNKDLIDNKQIRICFAKTTDTLLKAAEIITTI
;
A
#
# COMPACT_ATOMS: atom_id res chain seq x y z
N MET A 1 38.10 4.92 5.95
CA MET A 1 38.56 3.54 5.68
C MET A 1 38.23 3.20 4.24
N LYS A 2 39.18 2.77 3.42
CA LYS A 2 38.88 2.22 2.09
C LYS A 2 38.24 0.84 2.30
N SER A 3 37.05 0.61 1.76
CA SER A 3 36.39 -0.69 1.81
C SER A 3 37.26 -1.74 1.10
N SER A 4 37.52 -2.88 1.74
CA SER A 4 38.14 -4.05 1.12
C SER A 4 37.23 -4.81 0.17
N ALA A 5 35.96 -4.43 0.08
CA ALA A 5 34.93 -5.07 -0.76
C ALA A 5 35.03 -4.55 -2.20
N GLN A 6 36.09 -4.90 -2.93
CA GLN A 6 36.30 -4.42 -4.31
C GLN A 6 35.41 -5.09 -5.36
N ASN A 7 34.61 -6.15 -5.00
CA ASN A 7 33.80 -6.94 -5.95
C ASN A 7 32.38 -7.25 -5.42
N LEU A 8 31.71 -6.26 -4.83
CA LEU A 8 30.31 -6.44 -4.45
C LEU A 8 29.41 -6.42 -5.70
N THR A 9 28.73 -7.54 -5.95
CA THR A 9 27.68 -7.61 -6.97
C THR A 9 26.34 -7.39 -6.31
N SER A 10 25.65 -6.30 -6.69
CA SER A 10 24.31 -6.02 -6.19
C SER A 10 23.26 -6.96 -6.81
N LYS A 11 22.29 -7.41 -6.03
CA LYS A 11 21.08 -8.07 -6.56
C LYS A 11 20.15 -7.08 -7.26
N LEU A 12 20.28 -5.78 -6.95
CA LEU A 12 19.42 -4.69 -7.46
C LEU A 12 20.30 -3.56 -8.03
N PRO A 13 21.14 -3.82 -9.07
CA PRO A 13 22.16 -2.88 -9.51
C PRO A 13 21.62 -1.61 -10.16
N LYS A 14 20.36 -1.61 -10.57
CA LYS A 14 19.69 -0.49 -11.25
C LYS A 14 18.60 0.17 -10.39
N LEU A 15 18.55 -0.16 -9.09
CA LEU A 15 17.57 0.47 -8.21
C LEU A 15 18.02 1.91 -7.90
N PRO A 16 17.22 2.93 -8.28
CA PRO A 16 17.51 4.31 -7.95
C PRO A 16 17.30 4.57 -6.46
N ASP A 17 17.77 5.73 -5.98
CA ASP A 17 17.43 6.22 -4.65
C ASP A 17 15.91 6.38 -4.52
N SER A 18 15.40 6.14 -3.30
CA SER A 18 13.96 6.23 -3.05
C SER A 18 13.46 7.65 -3.29
N ILE A 19 12.49 7.80 -4.19
CA ILE A 19 11.83 9.08 -4.45
C ILE A 19 11.24 9.70 -3.17
N PHE A 20 10.79 8.87 -2.24
CA PHE A 20 10.27 9.32 -0.95
C PHE A 20 11.35 10.01 -0.12
N SER A 21 12.56 9.44 -0.09
CA SER A 21 13.70 10.04 0.60
C SER A 21 14.16 11.31 -0.10
N THR A 22 14.26 11.30 -1.42
CA THR A 22 14.64 12.46 -2.24
C THR A 22 13.72 13.65 -1.98
N MET A 23 12.39 13.45 -2.11
CA MET A 23 11.43 14.52 -1.91
C MET A 23 11.33 14.99 -0.46
N SER A 24 11.53 14.09 0.52
CA SER A 24 11.58 14.49 1.93
C SER A 24 12.81 15.32 2.29
N ASN A 25 13.97 14.96 1.74
CA ASN A 25 15.20 15.73 1.92
C ASN A 25 15.06 17.11 1.29
N LEU A 26 14.50 17.17 0.08
CA LEU A 26 14.25 18.44 -0.63
C LEU A 26 13.27 19.33 0.15
N ALA A 27 12.19 18.73 0.68
CA ALA A 27 11.23 19.44 1.52
C ALA A 27 11.90 20.05 2.77
N LYS A 28 12.78 19.29 3.42
CA LYS A 28 13.52 19.75 4.60
C LYS A 28 14.51 20.85 4.26
N GLU A 29 15.27 20.70 3.15
CA GLU A 29 16.27 21.67 2.69
C GLU A 29 15.65 23.04 2.37
N HIS A 30 14.47 23.03 1.74
CA HIS A 30 13.78 24.25 1.31
C HIS A 30 12.65 24.69 2.25
N ASN A 31 12.50 24.09 3.43
CA ASN A 31 11.40 24.35 4.37
C ASN A 31 10.00 24.23 3.72
N ALA A 32 9.86 23.36 2.73
CA ALA A 32 8.62 23.15 2.00
C ALA A 32 7.60 22.36 2.83
N ILE A 33 6.31 22.65 2.62
CA ILE A 33 5.21 21.85 3.18
C ILE A 33 5.25 20.46 2.55
N ASN A 34 5.49 19.43 3.37
CA ASN A 34 5.64 18.08 2.87
C ASN A 34 4.30 17.34 2.80
N ILE A 35 3.68 17.34 1.62
CA ILE A 35 2.53 16.50 1.28
C ILE A 35 2.88 15.35 0.33
N SER A 36 4.18 15.05 0.17
CA SER A 36 4.68 13.94 -0.64
C SER A 36 4.50 12.59 0.06
N GLN A 37 4.69 12.56 1.40
CA GLN A 37 4.74 11.35 2.19
C GLN A 37 3.35 10.80 2.54
N GLY A 38 3.21 9.49 2.29
CA GLY A 38 1.99 8.72 2.54
C GLY A 38 1.82 8.33 4.00
N PHE A 39 1.87 9.30 4.92
CA PHE A 39 1.52 9.10 6.34
C PHE A 39 0.88 10.37 6.92
N PRO A 40 0.01 10.21 7.92
CA PRO A 40 -0.60 11.31 8.65
C PRO A 40 0.43 12.17 9.39
N ASN A 41 0.16 13.47 9.50
CA ASN A 41 0.89 14.39 10.41
C ASN A 41 0.09 14.70 11.69
N PHE A 42 -0.84 13.84 12.02
CA PHE A 42 -1.60 13.81 13.27
C PHE A 42 -1.41 12.46 13.96
N GLU A 43 -1.58 12.43 15.27
CA GLU A 43 -1.28 11.28 16.11
C GLU A 43 -2.34 10.17 15.99
N PRO A 44 -1.96 8.91 16.29
CA PRO A 44 -2.92 7.83 16.52
C PRO A 44 -3.86 8.15 17.70
N ASP A 45 -4.98 7.42 17.78
CA ASP A 45 -5.89 7.52 18.91
C ASP A 45 -5.13 7.31 20.24
N PRO A 46 -5.24 8.25 21.20
CA PRO A 46 -4.65 8.12 22.54
C PRO A 46 -5.04 6.81 23.23
N ALA A 47 -6.26 6.32 23.05
CA ALA A 47 -6.70 5.05 23.63
C ALA A 47 -5.88 3.86 23.12
N LEU A 48 -5.50 3.86 21.85
CA LEU A 48 -4.62 2.83 21.31
C LEU A 48 -3.21 2.92 21.90
N ILE A 49 -2.67 4.13 22.11
CA ILE A 49 -1.36 4.35 22.77
C ILE A 49 -1.38 3.85 24.21
N GLU A 50 -2.47 4.12 24.93
CA GLU A 50 -2.65 3.64 26.31
C GLU A 50 -2.70 2.11 26.39
N LEU A 51 -3.38 1.45 25.44
CA LEU A 51 -3.40 -0.01 25.35
C LEU A 51 -2.01 -0.61 25.15
N VAL A 52 -1.15 0.02 24.31
CA VAL A 52 0.25 -0.41 24.16
C VAL A 52 1.01 -0.23 25.45
N THR A 53 0.87 0.93 26.11
CA THR A 53 1.51 1.22 27.40
C THR A 53 1.08 0.21 28.47
N LYS A 54 -0.22 -0.10 28.51
CA LYS A 54 -0.75 -1.12 29.42
C LYS A 54 -0.13 -2.49 29.15
N ALA A 55 -0.09 -2.93 27.89
CA ALA A 55 0.48 -4.22 27.53
C ALA A 55 1.96 -4.35 27.94
N MET A 56 2.75 -3.27 27.81
CA MET A 56 4.14 -3.25 28.28
C MET A 56 4.23 -3.38 29.80
N LYS A 57 3.37 -2.66 30.55
CA LYS A 57 3.32 -2.73 32.03
C LYS A 57 2.83 -4.09 32.53
N ASP A 58 1.92 -4.73 31.80
CA ASP A 58 1.40 -6.06 32.11
C ASP A 58 2.42 -7.19 31.83
N GLY A 59 3.62 -6.85 31.35
CA GLY A 59 4.72 -7.80 31.17
C GLY A 59 4.78 -8.49 29.82
N HIS A 60 4.04 -8.03 28.81
CA HIS A 60 4.08 -8.60 27.45
C HIS A 60 5.31 -8.13 26.65
N ASN A 61 6.52 -8.25 27.23
CA ASN A 61 7.77 -7.72 26.67
C ASN A 61 8.69 -8.80 26.07
N GLN A 62 8.31 -10.07 26.18
CA GLN A 62 9.05 -11.19 25.61
C GLN A 62 8.47 -11.57 24.22
N TYR A 63 9.13 -12.46 23.52
CA TYR A 63 8.72 -12.92 22.19
C TYR A 63 7.24 -13.35 22.15
N ALA A 64 6.54 -12.88 21.15
CA ALA A 64 5.24 -13.41 20.78
C ALA A 64 5.39 -14.77 20.06
N PRO A 65 4.34 -15.58 19.94
CA PRO A 65 4.33 -16.72 19.02
C PRO A 65 4.68 -16.28 17.59
N LEU A 66 5.34 -17.15 16.84
CA LEU A 66 5.87 -16.92 15.49
C LEU A 66 4.85 -16.27 14.54
N GLY A 67 3.66 -16.84 14.38
CA GLY A 67 2.60 -16.30 13.53
C GLY A 67 1.77 -15.18 14.19
N GLY A 68 2.10 -14.77 15.42
CA GLY A 68 1.36 -13.78 16.20
C GLY A 68 0.47 -14.39 17.29
N ILE A 69 0.00 -13.55 18.22
CA ILE A 69 -0.84 -13.99 19.33
C ILE A 69 -2.24 -14.37 18.83
N TYR A 70 -2.80 -15.45 19.38
CA TYR A 70 -4.11 -15.96 18.99
C TYR A 70 -5.24 -14.91 19.13
N PRO A 71 -5.35 -14.12 20.22
CA PRO A 71 -6.41 -13.12 20.36
C PRO A 71 -6.45 -12.09 19.23
N LEU A 72 -5.27 -11.66 18.70
CA LEU A 72 -5.24 -10.72 17.58
C LEU A 72 -5.66 -11.41 16.28
N LYS A 73 -5.17 -12.62 16.03
CA LYS A 73 -5.56 -13.40 14.84
C LYS A 73 -7.06 -13.71 14.82
N GLU A 74 -7.63 -14.03 15.99
CA GLU A 74 -9.08 -14.28 16.12
C GLU A 74 -9.93 -13.04 15.78
N VAL A 75 -9.54 -11.86 16.28
CA VAL A 75 -10.26 -10.61 15.97
C VAL A 75 -10.12 -10.24 14.51
N ILE A 76 -8.96 -10.48 13.88
CA ILE A 76 -8.76 -10.28 12.45
C ILE A 76 -9.66 -11.23 11.65
N ALA A 77 -9.73 -12.52 12.01
CA ALA A 77 -10.62 -13.48 11.34
C ALA A 77 -12.09 -13.05 11.43
N LYS A 78 -12.53 -12.62 12.61
CA LYS A 78 -13.90 -12.09 12.83
C LYS A 78 -14.16 -10.86 11.96
N LYS A 79 -13.19 -9.93 11.88
CA LYS A 79 -13.27 -8.75 11.00
C LYS A 79 -13.45 -9.16 9.53
N ILE A 80 -12.64 -10.09 9.03
CA ILE A 80 -12.70 -10.57 7.65
C ILE A 80 -14.05 -11.24 7.39
N THR A 81 -14.52 -12.08 8.30
CA THR A 81 -15.85 -12.70 8.18
C THR A 81 -16.96 -11.67 8.14
N LEU A 82 -16.92 -10.68 9.01
CA LEU A 82 -17.91 -9.59 9.07
C LEU A 82 -17.96 -8.79 7.77
N LEU A 83 -16.80 -8.44 7.20
CA LEU A 83 -16.73 -7.54 6.05
C LEU A 83 -16.84 -8.27 4.70
N TYR A 84 -16.30 -9.48 4.60
CA TYR A 84 -16.12 -10.16 3.32
C TYR A 84 -16.76 -11.54 3.25
N GLY A 85 -17.28 -12.06 4.36
CA GLY A 85 -17.99 -13.34 4.40
C GLY A 85 -17.10 -14.58 4.45
N THR A 86 -15.78 -14.44 4.35
CA THR A 86 -14.83 -15.56 4.36
C THR A 86 -14.34 -15.87 5.76
N ASN A 87 -14.33 -17.15 6.11
CA ASN A 87 -13.85 -17.64 7.39
C ASN A 87 -12.42 -18.18 7.23
N TYR A 88 -11.45 -17.43 7.73
CA TYR A 88 -10.07 -17.92 7.90
C TYR A 88 -9.90 -18.53 9.29
N ASP A 89 -9.19 -19.66 9.36
CA ASP A 89 -8.76 -20.21 10.66
C ASP A 89 -7.66 -19.33 11.28
N PRO A 90 -7.93 -18.70 12.44
CA PRO A 90 -6.93 -17.86 13.08
C PRO A 90 -5.60 -18.56 13.35
N GLN A 91 -5.64 -19.88 13.58
CA GLN A 91 -4.44 -20.63 13.96
C GLN A 91 -3.50 -20.86 12.78
N SER A 92 -4.03 -21.19 11.61
CA SER A 92 -3.26 -21.69 10.47
C SER A 92 -3.25 -20.76 9.26
N GLU A 93 -4.17 -19.77 9.16
CA GLU A 93 -4.40 -18.99 7.94
C GLU A 93 -4.13 -17.48 8.10
N ILE A 94 -3.69 -17.03 9.31
CA ILE A 94 -3.37 -15.64 9.58
C ILE A 94 -1.99 -15.54 10.25
N THR A 95 -1.15 -14.64 9.72
CA THR A 95 0.15 -14.29 10.32
C THR A 95 0.26 -12.79 10.51
N ILE A 96 0.68 -12.36 11.70
CA ILE A 96 0.99 -10.96 12.01
C ILE A 96 2.37 -10.62 11.45
N THR A 97 2.49 -9.43 10.83
CA THR A 97 3.68 -9.04 10.07
C THR A 97 4.21 -7.67 10.48
N VAL A 98 5.47 -7.39 10.16
CA VAL A 98 6.11 -6.06 10.35
C VAL A 98 5.62 -5.11 9.26
N GLY A 99 4.32 -4.82 9.26
CA GLY A 99 3.60 -4.10 8.23
C GLY A 99 3.46 -4.90 6.94
N ALA A 100 2.69 -4.36 5.99
CA ALA A 100 2.38 -5.04 4.74
C ALA A 100 3.60 -5.23 3.82
N THR A 101 4.57 -4.31 3.82
CA THR A 101 5.78 -4.45 2.98
C THR A 101 6.53 -5.73 3.27
N GLN A 102 6.66 -6.12 4.57
CA GLN A 102 7.27 -7.38 4.95
C GLN A 102 6.38 -8.57 4.56
N ALA A 103 5.05 -8.45 4.72
CA ALA A 103 4.12 -9.50 4.27
C ALA A 103 4.27 -9.78 2.76
N ILE A 104 4.26 -8.72 1.94
CA ILE A 104 4.44 -8.78 0.49
C ILE A 104 5.78 -9.43 0.13
N PHE A 105 6.87 -8.96 0.73
CA PHE A 105 8.21 -9.51 0.48
C PHE A 105 8.28 -10.99 0.86
N THR A 106 7.68 -11.38 1.98
CA THR A 106 7.65 -12.77 2.46
C THR A 106 6.82 -13.65 1.53
N ALA A 107 5.64 -13.21 1.08
CA ALA A 107 4.81 -13.97 0.13
C ALA A 107 5.54 -14.21 -1.20
N ILE A 108 6.21 -13.18 -1.73
CA ILE A 108 7.03 -13.30 -2.94
C ILE A 108 8.19 -14.29 -2.69
N SER A 109 8.90 -14.13 -1.57
CA SER A 109 10.05 -15.00 -1.24
C SER A 109 9.67 -16.45 -1.00
N ALA A 110 8.43 -16.71 -0.58
CA ALA A 110 7.94 -18.06 -0.33
C ALA A 110 7.64 -18.84 -1.63
N LEU A 111 7.19 -18.15 -2.69
CA LEU A 111 6.61 -18.86 -3.84
C LEU A 111 7.20 -18.46 -5.20
N VAL A 112 7.97 -17.39 -5.29
CA VAL A 112 8.60 -16.95 -6.56
C VAL A 112 9.99 -17.55 -6.66
N TRP A 113 10.23 -18.32 -7.71
CA TRP A 113 11.49 -18.95 -8.04
C TRP A 113 12.22 -18.19 -9.17
N PRO A 114 13.52 -18.44 -9.39
CA PRO A 114 14.24 -17.85 -10.51
C PRO A 114 13.55 -18.14 -11.85
N ASN A 115 13.35 -17.07 -12.64
CA ASN A 115 12.64 -17.04 -13.95
C ASN A 115 11.11 -17.20 -13.88
N ASP A 116 10.49 -17.29 -12.70
CA ASP A 116 9.05 -17.15 -12.60
C ASP A 116 8.65 -15.71 -12.97
N GLU A 117 7.56 -15.58 -13.71
CA GLU A 117 6.98 -14.29 -14.07
C GLU A 117 5.96 -13.84 -13.02
N VAL A 118 6.04 -12.56 -12.64
CA VAL A 118 5.10 -11.93 -11.72
C VAL A 118 4.50 -10.70 -12.38
N ILE A 119 3.18 -10.71 -12.60
CA ILE A 119 2.46 -9.58 -13.19
C ILE A 119 2.29 -8.48 -12.15
N VAL A 120 2.63 -7.25 -12.54
CA VAL A 120 2.48 -6.03 -11.76
C VAL A 120 1.78 -4.96 -12.58
N LEU A 121 0.67 -4.43 -12.08
CA LEU A 121 -0.07 -3.32 -12.68
C LEU A 121 0.63 -2.00 -12.33
N LYS A 122 1.01 -1.21 -13.35
CA LYS A 122 1.70 0.07 -13.22
C LYS A 122 0.75 1.23 -13.53
N PRO A 123 0.89 2.36 -12.75
CA PRO A 123 1.87 2.68 -11.71
C PRO A 123 1.74 1.76 -10.51
N ALA A 124 2.85 1.47 -9.82
CA ALA A 124 2.84 0.54 -8.71
C ALA A 124 3.71 1.02 -7.55
N TYR A 125 3.35 0.60 -6.34
CA TYR A 125 4.18 0.80 -5.16
C TYR A 125 5.57 0.21 -5.38
N ASP A 126 6.60 0.95 -4.98
CA ASP A 126 8.00 0.72 -5.33
C ASP A 126 8.61 -0.56 -4.76
N CYS A 127 7.99 -1.23 -3.81
CA CYS A 127 8.53 -2.46 -3.22
C CYS A 127 8.31 -3.71 -4.07
N TYR A 128 7.35 -3.75 -5.01
CA TYR A 128 6.98 -5.00 -5.69
C TYR A 128 8.10 -5.48 -6.62
N GLU A 129 8.55 -4.65 -7.55
CA GLU A 129 9.59 -5.02 -8.50
C GLU A 129 10.91 -5.41 -7.83
N PRO A 130 11.44 -4.66 -6.84
CA PRO A 130 12.64 -5.04 -6.13
C PRO A 130 12.49 -6.38 -5.39
N ALA A 131 11.33 -6.64 -4.77
CA ALA A 131 11.09 -7.91 -4.10
C ALA A 131 11.09 -9.10 -5.08
N ILE A 132 10.46 -8.95 -6.26
CA ILE A 132 10.47 -9.96 -7.32
C ILE A 132 11.89 -10.21 -7.81
N LYS A 133 12.62 -9.15 -8.17
CA LYS A 133 14.00 -9.23 -8.70
C LYS A 133 14.98 -9.81 -7.69
N ALA A 134 14.84 -9.45 -6.40
CA ALA A 134 15.71 -9.97 -5.34
C ALA A 134 15.56 -11.49 -5.14
N ASN A 135 14.41 -12.06 -5.51
CA ASN A 135 14.13 -13.50 -5.49
C ASN A 135 14.38 -14.19 -6.85
N GLY A 136 14.92 -13.48 -7.85
CA GLY A 136 15.22 -14.03 -9.17
C GLY A 136 14.03 -14.09 -10.13
N GLY A 137 12.86 -13.61 -9.71
CA GLY A 137 11.66 -13.53 -10.53
C GLY A 137 11.76 -12.41 -11.58
N ILE A 138 10.91 -12.49 -12.59
CA ILE A 138 10.82 -11.55 -13.71
C ILE A 138 9.51 -10.74 -13.55
N PRO A 139 9.58 -9.43 -13.25
CA PRO A 139 8.38 -8.60 -13.23
C PRO A 139 7.85 -8.38 -14.67
N VAL A 140 6.60 -8.74 -14.91
CA VAL A 140 5.85 -8.48 -16.13
C VAL A 140 4.96 -7.27 -15.89
N LEU A 141 5.35 -6.12 -16.46
CA LEU A 141 4.74 -4.82 -16.16
C LEU A 141 3.64 -4.49 -17.15
N ILE A 142 2.41 -4.28 -16.66
CA ILE A 142 1.26 -3.83 -17.43
C ILE A 142 0.94 -2.39 -17.02
N GLN A 143 1.07 -1.43 -17.94
CA GLN A 143 0.74 -0.04 -17.67
C GLN A 143 -0.77 0.16 -17.72
N LEU A 144 -1.35 0.64 -16.63
CA LEU A 144 -2.72 1.15 -16.60
C LEU A 144 -2.78 2.51 -17.31
N THR A 145 -3.84 2.75 -18.05
CA THR A 145 -4.00 3.92 -18.91
C THR A 145 -5.35 4.61 -18.67
N GLY A 146 -5.53 5.78 -19.30
CA GLY A 146 -6.74 6.57 -19.10
C GLY A 146 -6.71 7.41 -17.81
N LYS A 147 -7.75 8.21 -17.63
CA LYS A 147 -7.87 9.12 -16.47
C LYS A 147 -8.24 8.38 -15.18
N ASP A 148 -8.88 7.23 -15.33
CA ASP A 148 -9.38 6.36 -14.26
C ASP A 148 -8.44 5.19 -13.96
N TYR A 149 -7.35 5.04 -14.71
CA TYR A 149 -6.40 3.92 -14.56
C TYR A 149 -7.08 2.55 -14.67
N ALA A 150 -8.09 2.43 -15.53
CA ALA A 150 -8.82 1.18 -15.75
C ALA A 150 -7.91 0.06 -16.25
N ILE A 151 -8.27 -1.17 -15.90
CA ILE A 151 -7.55 -2.36 -16.36
C ILE A 151 -8.09 -2.76 -17.75
N ASP A 152 -7.19 -2.84 -18.71
CA ASP A 152 -7.48 -3.50 -19.98
C ASP A 152 -7.31 -5.01 -19.79
N TRP A 153 -8.44 -5.70 -19.68
CA TRP A 153 -8.44 -7.14 -19.40
C TRP A 153 -7.97 -7.99 -20.57
N ASP A 154 -8.04 -7.50 -21.80
CA ASP A 154 -7.51 -8.23 -22.95
C ASP A 154 -5.98 -8.11 -22.98
N VAL A 155 -5.45 -6.93 -22.68
CA VAL A 155 -4.00 -6.74 -22.47
C VAL A 155 -3.53 -7.58 -21.28
N PHE A 156 -4.29 -7.61 -20.18
CA PHE A 156 -3.94 -8.45 -19.02
C PHE A 156 -3.85 -9.93 -19.40
N LYS A 157 -4.85 -10.47 -20.07
CA LYS A 157 -4.88 -11.87 -20.55
C LYS A 157 -3.71 -12.20 -21.47
N ALA A 158 -3.36 -11.29 -22.37
CA ALA A 158 -2.24 -11.47 -23.30
C ALA A 158 -0.87 -11.54 -22.62
N HIS A 159 -0.75 -11.05 -21.37
CA HIS A 159 0.49 -11.14 -20.58
C HIS A 159 0.56 -12.38 -19.70
N LEU A 160 -0.51 -13.18 -19.60
CA LEU A 160 -0.47 -14.46 -18.90
C LEU A 160 0.32 -15.49 -19.71
N SER A 161 1.21 -16.22 -19.07
CA SER A 161 2.01 -17.28 -19.67
C SER A 161 2.10 -18.51 -18.77
N ASN A 162 2.69 -19.57 -19.28
CA ASN A 162 2.99 -20.78 -18.50
C ASN A 162 4.07 -20.56 -17.42
N LYS A 163 4.76 -19.41 -17.43
CA LYS A 163 5.73 -18.99 -16.44
C LYS A 163 5.13 -18.06 -15.38
N THR A 164 3.91 -17.57 -15.61
CA THR A 164 3.25 -16.69 -14.65
C THR A 164 3.00 -17.44 -13.35
N ARG A 165 3.73 -17.07 -12.30
CA ARG A 165 3.62 -17.63 -10.97
C ARG A 165 2.65 -16.85 -10.09
N MET A 166 2.67 -15.52 -10.22
CA MET A 166 1.93 -14.64 -9.31
C MET A 166 1.41 -13.41 -10.06
N VAL A 167 0.27 -12.91 -9.61
CA VAL A 167 -0.26 -11.59 -9.97
C VAL A 167 -0.31 -10.76 -8.70
N ILE A 168 0.15 -9.51 -8.77
CA ILE A 168 0.05 -8.55 -7.67
C ILE A 168 -0.99 -7.51 -8.04
N ILE A 169 -2.01 -7.34 -7.20
CA ILE A 169 -2.96 -6.24 -7.27
C ILE A 169 -2.85 -5.38 -6.02
N ASN A 170 -3.23 -4.10 -6.15
CA ASN A 170 -3.36 -3.18 -5.03
C ASN A 170 -4.69 -2.45 -5.14
N THR A 171 -5.57 -2.66 -4.15
CA THR A 171 -6.88 -2.01 -4.12
C THR A 171 -7.28 -1.68 -2.68
N PRO A 172 -7.67 -0.45 -2.37
CA PRO A 172 -7.54 0.79 -3.17
C PRO A 172 -6.12 1.08 -3.62
N HIS A 173 -5.97 1.59 -4.83
CA HIS A 173 -4.72 1.62 -5.56
C HIS A 173 -3.83 2.83 -5.22
N ASN A 174 -2.61 2.58 -4.82
CA ASN A 174 -1.57 3.61 -4.71
C ASN A 174 -0.69 3.58 -5.99
N PRO A 175 -0.65 4.64 -6.79
CA PRO A 175 -0.91 6.04 -6.43
C PRO A 175 -2.27 6.61 -6.90
N SER A 176 -3.03 5.90 -7.75
CA SER A 176 -4.15 6.50 -8.50
C SER A 176 -5.42 6.73 -7.67
N GLY A 177 -5.58 6.02 -6.56
CA GLY A 177 -6.82 6.04 -5.77
C GLY A 177 -7.98 5.27 -6.39
N MET A 178 -7.76 4.58 -7.52
CA MET A 178 -8.74 3.67 -8.11
C MET A 178 -9.11 2.56 -7.14
N VAL A 179 -10.36 2.15 -7.15
CA VAL A 179 -10.88 1.01 -6.40
C VAL A 179 -11.35 -0.03 -7.40
N PHE A 180 -10.91 -1.28 -7.25
CA PHE A 180 -11.41 -2.37 -8.09
C PHE A 180 -12.91 -2.54 -7.85
N SER A 181 -13.66 -2.65 -8.93
CA SER A 181 -15.07 -2.98 -8.89
C SER A 181 -15.29 -4.49 -8.73
N SER A 182 -16.51 -4.89 -8.37
CA SER A 182 -16.88 -6.31 -8.37
C SER A 182 -16.72 -6.96 -9.75
N SER A 183 -16.96 -6.21 -10.84
CA SER A 183 -16.70 -6.69 -12.20
C SER A 183 -15.22 -6.94 -12.48
N ASP A 184 -14.33 -6.09 -11.95
CA ASP A 184 -12.87 -6.30 -12.08
C ASP A 184 -12.43 -7.56 -11.33
N MET A 185 -12.93 -7.78 -10.11
CA MET A 185 -12.60 -8.97 -9.32
C MET A 185 -13.13 -10.26 -9.97
N LEU A 186 -14.33 -10.24 -10.53
CA LEU A 186 -14.89 -11.37 -11.29
C LEU A 186 -14.11 -11.64 -12.58
N MET A 187 -13.66 -10.59 -13.26
CA MET A 187 -12.83 -10.74 -14.45
C MET A 187 -11.45 -11.29 -14.08
N LEU A 188 -10.84 -10.81 -13.01
CA LEU A 188 -9.59 -11.38 -12.49
C LEU A 188 -9.77 -12.86 -12.14
N GLN A 189 -10.84 -13.20 -11.42
CA GLN A 189 -11.18 -14.60 -11.11
C GLN A 189 -11.28 -15.44 -12.39
N SER A 190 -11.96 -14.94 -13.41
CA SER A 190 -12.08 -15.61 -14.71
C SER A 190 -10.72 -15.80 -15.40
N CYS A 191 -9.85 -14.81 -15.35
CA CYS A 191 -8.50 -14.87 -15.94
C CYS A 191 -7.61 -15.90 -15.23
N LEU A 192 -7.78 -16.08 -13.92
CA LEU A 192 -6.97 -17.02 -13.12
C LEU A 192 -7.59 -18.41 -13.01
N LYS A 193 -8.82 -18.59 -13.52
CA LYS A 193 -9.49 -19.90 -13.53
C LYS A 193 -8.64 -20.93 -14.27
N ASP A 194 -8.64 -22.15 -13.77
CA ASP A 194 -7.91 -23.30 -14.32
C ASP A 194 -6.38 -23.09 -14.43
N THR A 195 -5.83 -22.16 -13.65
CA THR A 195 -4.40 -21.91 -13.52
C THR A 195 -3.91 -22.18 -12.11
N ASN A 196 -2.59 -22.34 -11.95
CA ASN A 196 -1.91 -22.40 -10.64
C ASN A 196 -1.32 -21.03 -10.21
N ILE A 197 -1.80 -19.95 -10.81
CA ILE A 197 -1.29 -18.59 -10.52
C ILE A 197 -1.80 -18.18 -9.14
N ILE A 198 -0.90 -17.69 -8.32
CA ILE A 198 -1.17 -17.15 -6.99
C ILE A 198 -1.52 -15.67 -7.11
N LEU A 199 -2.49 -15.20 -6.33
CA LEU A 199 -2.79 -13.80 -6.21
C LEU A 199 -2.13 -13.23 -4.94
N LEU A 200 -1.46 -12.09 -5.06
CA LEU A 200 -1.06 -11.26 -3.94
C LEU A 200 -1.91 -9.99 -3.99
N SER A 201 -2.82 -9.84 -3.03
CA SER A 201 -3.70 -8.69 -2.91
C SER A 201 -3.19 -7.76 -1.81
N ASP A 202 -2.64 -6.62 -2.22
CA ASP A 202 -2.25 -5.54 -1.30
C ASP A 202 -3.46 -4.65 -1.01
N GLU A 203 -4.05 -4.85 0.18
CA GLU A 203 -5.27 -4.19 0.62
C GLU A 203 -5.02 -3.22 1.79
N VAL A 204 -3.85 -2.60 1.84
CA VAL A 204 -3.44 -1.71 2.95
C VAL A 204 -4.38 -0.53 3.16
N TYR A 205 -5.17 -0.15 2.15
CA TYR A 205 -6.15 0.94 2.20
C TYR A 205 -7.59 0.45 2.26
N GLU A 206 -7.86 -0.82 2.64
CA GLU A 206 -9.18 -1.46 2.62
C GLU A 206 -10.32 -0.65 3.26
N HIS A 207 -10.01 0.20 4.25
CA HIS A 207 -10.98 1.04 4.97
C HIS A 207 -11.01 2.50 4.49
N ILE A 208 -10.24 2.87 3.48
CA ILE A 208 -10.16 4.24 2.96
C ILE A 208 -10.76 4.25 1.55
N VAL A 209 -12.07 4.24 1.50
CA VAL A 209 -12.90 4.21 0.28
C VAL A 209 -13.99 5.27 0.42
N PHE A 210 -14.33 5.96 -0.66
CA PHE A 210 -15.15 7.17 -0.67
C PHE A 210 -16.38 7.04 -1.60
N ASP A 211 -17.31 7.99 -1.45
CA ASP A 211 -18.46 8.17 -2.36
C ASP A 211 -19.32 6.91 -2.50
N ASN A 212 -19.53 6.20 -1.39
CA ASN A 212 -20.27 4.94 -1.33
C ASN A 212 -19.66 3.80 -2.18
N ASN A 213 -18.43 3.94 -2.66
CA ASN A 213 -17.73 2.79 -3.23
C ASN A 213 -17.49 1.75 -2.13
N ILE A 214 -17.41 0.49 -2.54
CA ILE A 214 -17.18 -0.64 -1.64
C ILE A 214 -15.80 -1.21 -1.95
N HIS A 215 -15.02 -1.49 -0.91
CA HIS A 215 -13.79 -2.24 -1.08
C HIS A 215 -14.10 -3.70 -1.45
N GLU A 216 -13.59 -4.14 -2.57
CA GLU A 216 -13.72 -5.50 -3.07
C GLU A 216 -12.46 -6.31 -2.73
N SER A 217 -12.43 -6.86 -1.51
CA SER A 217 -11.33 -7.72 -1.08
C SER A 217 -11.27 -9.02 -1.87
N ALA A 218 -10.07 -9.50 -2.15
CA ALA A 218 -9.88 -10.86 -2.70
C ALA A 218 -10.48 -11.94 -1.80
N SER A 219 -10.56 -11.69 -0.50
CA SER A 219 -11.21 -12.58 0.45
C SER A 219 -12.72 -12.79 0.19
N LYS A 220 -13.40 -11.84 -0.46
CA LYS A 220 -14.84 -11.92 -0.75
C LYS A 220 -15.17 -12.94 -1.85
N TYR A 221 -14.21 -13.30 -2.68
CA TYR A 221 -14.38 -14.15 -3.86
C TYR A 221 -13.75 -15.52 -3.59
N PRO A 222 -14.53 -16.60 -3.41
CA PRO A 222 -13.99 -17.91 -2.96
C PRO A 222 -12.85 -18.45 -3.81
N ASP A 223 -12.94 -18.35 -5.14
CA ASP A 223 -11.90 -18.84 -6.04
C ASP A 223 -10.61 -17.98 -5.95
N LEU A 224 -10.73 -16.67 -5.70
CA LEU A 224 -9.58 -15.81 -5.43
C LEU A 224 -9.06 -16.08 -4.02
N ALA A 225 -9.91 -16.11 -3.01
CA ALA A 225 -9.52 -16.37 -1.62
C ALA A 225 -8.71 -17.66 -1.49
N SER A 226 -9.09 -18.71 -2.23
CA SER A 226 -8.43 -20.03 -2.20
C SER A 226 -6.99 -20.04 -2.71
N ARG A 227 -6.54 -18.95 -3.36
CA ARG A 227 -5.20 -18.79 -3.95
C ARG A 227 -4.51 -17.49 -3.62
N SER A 228 -5.03 -16.73 -2.63
CA SER A 228 -4.53 -15.38 -2.35
C SER A 228 -3.72 -15.29 -1.06
N PHE A 229 -2.67 -14.46 -1.12
CA PHE A 229 -2.17 -13.74 0.05
C PHE A 229 -2.85 -12.38 0.10
N VAL A 230 -3.63 -12.11 1.14
CA VAL A 230 -4.26 -10.81 1.38
C VAL A 230 -3.46 -10.08 2.45
N CYS A 231 -2.84 -8.97 2.07
CA CYS A 231 -1.96 -8.18 2.92
C CYS A 231 -2.63 -6.89 3.36
N ALA A 232 -2.64 -6.63 4.68
CA ALA A 232 -3.23 -5.43 5.26
C ALA A 232 -2.28 -4.73 6.24
N SER A 233 -2.57 -3.46 6.56
CA SER A 233 -1.71 -2.62 7.38
C SER A 233 -2.46 -1.87 8.45
N PHE A 234 -2.20 -2.18 9.71
CA PHE A 234 -2.71 -1.39 10.84
C PHE A 234 -2.12 0.03 10.88
N GLY A 235 -0.91 0.21 10.34
CA GLY A 235 -0.28 1.52 10.24
C GLY A 235 -1.05 2.50 9.35
N LYS A 236 -1.74 2.00 8.32
CA LYS A 236 -2.61 2.81 7.45
C LYS A 236 -3.98 3.03 8.11
N THR A 237 -4.54 2.00 8.71
CA THR A 237 -5.85 2.04 9.36
C THR A 237 -5.85 2.93 10.62
N PHE A 238 -4.79 2.86 11.43
CA PHE A 238 -4.77 3.52 12.74
C PHE A 238 -3.75 4.65 12.86
N HIS A 239 -3.38 5.28 11.75
CA HIS A 239 -2.47 6.43 11.71
C HIS A 239 -1.10 6.20 12.40
N ALA A 240 -0.66 4.93 12.47
CA ALA A 240 0.52 4.49 13.20
C ALA A 240 1.54 3.81 12.26
N THR A 241 1.90 4.47 11.16
CA THR A 241 2.76 3.91 10.11
C THR A 241 4.15 3.53 10.62
N GLY A 242 4.66 4.24 11.64
CA GLY A 242 5.94 3.96 12.29
C GLY A 242 5.95 2.70 13.15
N TRP A 243 4.79 2.20 13.58
CA TRP A 243 4.70 0.98 14.40
C TRP A 243 4.96 -0.29 13.59
N LYS A 244 4.87 -0.21 12.29
CA LYS A 244 5.15 -1.33 11.39
C LYS A 244 4.35 -2.60 11.72
N MET A 245 3.04 -2.44 11.96
CA MET A 245 2.13 -3.54 12.25
C MET A 245 1.20 -3.82 11.07
N GLY A 246 1.05 -5.08 10.70
CA GLY A 246 0.16 -5.55 9.64
C GLY A 246 -0.14 -7.03 9.80
N TYR A 247 -0.82 -7.61 8.83
CA TYR A 247 -1.07 -9.05 8.76
C TYR A 247 -1.15 -9.54 7.32
N CYS A 248 -0.99 -10.84 7.18
CA CYS A 248 -1.27 -11.58 5.96
C CYS A 248 -2.30 -12.67 6.28
N ALA A 249 -3.37 -12.77 5.45
CA ALA A 249 -4.32 -13.86 5.47
C ALA A 249 -4.21 -14.67 4.16
N ALA A 250 -4.21 -16.01 4.26
CA ALA A 250 -4.11 -16.90 3.11
C ALA A 250 -4.59 -18.30 3.50
N PRO A 251 -4.99 -19.15 2.55
CA PRO A 251 -5.25 -20.58 2.82
C PRO A 251 -4.08 -21.26 3.53
N ALA A 252 -4.37 -22.23 4.37
CA ALA A 252 -3.40 -22.89 5.25
C ALA A 252 -2.14 -23.39 4.53
N GLU A 253 -2.30 -23.94 3.33
CA GLU A 253 -1.16 -24.45 2.53
C GLU A 253 -0.22 -23.32 2.11
N LEU A 254 -0.75 -22.18 1.64
CA LEU A 254 0.03 -21.00 1.29
C LEU A 254 0.64 -20.37 2.55
N MET A 255 -0.12 -20.26 3.62
CA MET A 255 0.33 -19.70 4.88
C MET A 255 1.47 -20.52 5.50
N LYS A 256 1.45 -21.83 5.35
CA LYS A 256 2.54 -22.70 5.79
C LYS A 256 3.87 -22.37 5.11
N GLU A 257 3.86 -22.13 3.79
CA GLU A 257 5.08 -21.74 3.06
C GLU A 257 5.50 -20.30 3.43
N PHE A 258 4.55 -19.40 3.59
CA PHE A 258 4.79 -18.04 4.08
C PHE A 258 5.50 -18.06 5.44
N GLN A 259 5.00 -18.85 6.40
CA GLN A 259 5.54 -18.91 7.76
C GLN A 259 6.96 -19.45 7.82
N LYS A 260 7.35 -20.37 6.93
CA LYS A 260 8.73 -20.84 6.83
C LYS A 260 9.73 -19.72 6.53
N ILE A 261 9.34 -18.78 5.65
CA ILE A 261 10.18 -17.61 5.33
C ILE A 261 10.08 -16.57 6.44
N HIS A 262 8.87 -16.34 6.98
CA HIS A 262 8.65 -15.37 8.06
C HIS A 262 9.48 -15.70 9.30
N GLU A 263 9.59 -16.96 9.66
CA GLU A 263 10.39 -17.43 10.81
C GLU A 263 11.84 -16.95 10.75
N PHE A 264 12.48 -17.06 9.57
CA PHE A 264 13.89 -16.71 9.43
C PHE A 264 14.13 -15.27 8.98
N ASN A 265 13.09 -14.57 8.54
CA ASN A 265 13.15 -13.16 8.16
C ASN A 265 12.85 -12.22 9.35
N VAL A 266 11.85 -12.57 10.17
CA VAL A 266 11.34 -11.72 11.26
C VAL A 266 11.36 -12.45 12.61
N PHE A 267 11.14 -13.76 12.61
CA PHE A 267 10.88 -14.62 13.76
C PHE A 267 9.50 -14.33 14.36
N CYS A 268 9.31 -13.21 15.04
CA CYS A 268 8.01 -12.78 15.56
C CYS A 268 7.90 -11.25 15.58
N VAL A 269 6.66 -10.76 15.68
CA VAL A 269 6.37 -9.33 15.68
C VAL A 269 6.15 -8.81 17.09
N ASN A 270 6.31 -7.51 17.27
CA ASN A 270 6.23 -6.79 18.54
C ASN A 270 4.99 -7.18 19.37
N HIS A 271 5.21 -7.80 20.55
CA HIS A 271 4.17 -8.39 21.36
C HIS A 271 3.23 -7.36 22.01
N PRO A 272 3.71 -6.27 22.65
CA PRO A 272 2.83 -5.26 23.23
C PRO A 272 1.85 -4.66 22.23
N PHE A 273 2.31 -4.38 21.00
CA PHE A 273 1.43 -3.83 19.94
C PHE A 273 0.37 -4.83 19.49
N GLN A 274 0.71 -6.11 19.44
CA GLN A 274 -0.28 -7.15 19.13
C GLN A 274 -1.38 -7.21 20.19
N ARG A 275 -1.02 -7.08 21.50
CA ARG A 275 -1.99 -7.05 22.60
C ARG A 275 -2.92 -5.85 22.50
N ALA A 276 -2.36 -4.67 22.26
CA ALA A 276 -3.13 -3.45 22.09
C ALA A 276 -4.11 -3.54 20.91
N LEU A 277 -3.63 -4.00 19.75
CA LEU A 277 -4.46 -4.15 18.56
C LEU A 277 -5.56 -5.22 18.75
N ALA A 278 -5.29 -6.29 19.48
CA ALA A 278 -6.31 -7.31 19.77
C ALA A 278 -7.49 -6.73 20.56
N GLU A 279 -7.25 -5.78 21.47
CA GLU A 279 -8.32 -5.10 22.22
C GLU A 279 -8.98 -4.01 21.37
N TYR A 280 -8.19 -3.20 20.66
CA TYR A 280 -8.67 -2.05 19.91
C TYR A 280 -9.58 -2.44 18.74
N LEU A 281 -9.23 -3.53 18.02
CA LEU A 281 -10.02 -4.07 16.91
C LEU A 281 -11.38 -4.65 17.31
N LYS A 282 -11.64 -4.88 18.59
CA LYS A 282 -12.95 -5.36 19.06
C LYS A 282 -14.08 -4.35 18.79
N GLN A 283 -13.75 -3.10 18.57
CA GLN A 283 -14.72 -2.04 18.23
C GLN A 283 -14.65 -1.74 16.73
N PRO A 284 -15.61 -2.21 15.93
CA PRO A 284 -15.63 -2.00 14.48
C PRO A 284 -15.59 -0.53 14.05
N ALA A 285 -16.14 0.39 14.84
CA ALA A 285 -16.11 1.82 14.56
C ALA A 285 -14.69 2.35 14.33
N HIS A 286 -13.68 1.80 15.03
CA HIS A 286 -12.29 2.23 14.90
C HIS A 286 -11.73 2.08 13.47
N TYR A 287 -12.28 1.18 12.65
CA TYR A 287 -11.86 1.04 11.25
C TYR A 287 -12.96 1.37 10.25
N LEU A 288 -14.25 1.26 10.63
CA LEU A 288 -15.37 1.59 9.73
C LEU A 288 -15.55 3.10 9.54
N ASP A 289 -15.25 3.91 10.55
CA ASP A 289 -15.37 5.37 10.48
C ASP A 289 -14.24 6.05 9.70
N LEU A 290 -13.26 5.27 9.24
CA LEU A 290 -12.07 5.79 8.55
C LEU A 290 -12.40 6.34 7.16
N GLY A 291 -13.31 5.71 6.43
CA GLY A 291 -13.77 6.19 5.12
C GLY A 291 -14.34 7.61 5.21
N PRO A 292 -15.39 7.86 6.01
CA PRO A 292 -15.95 9.19 6.23
C PRO A 292 -14.93 10.22 6.71
N PHE A 293 -14.06 9.86 7.64
CA PHE A 293 -13.00 10.74 8.15
C PHE A 293 -12.04 11.23 7.04
N TYR A 294 -11.60 10.36 6.16
CA TYR A 294 -10.70 10.74 5.07
C TYR A 294 -11.43 11.37 3.90
N GLN A 295 -12.69 11.02 3.68
CA GLN A 295 -13.52 11.69 2.66
C GLN A 295 -13.71 13.17 3.00
N GLU A 296 -13.99 13.52 4.24
CA GLU A 296 -14.08 14.91 4.69
C GLU A 296 -12.78 15.68 4.39
N LYS A 297 -11.61 15.10 4.67
CA LYS A 297 -10.32 15.71 4.38
C LYS A 297 -10.07 15.87 2.87
N ARG A 298 -10.42 14.87 2.07
CA ARG A 298 -10.33 14.93 0.61
C ARG A 298 -11.19 16.06 0.07
N ASP A 299 -12.46 16.08 0.44
CA ASP A 299 -13.43 17.03 -0.09
C ASP A 299 -13.11 18.46 0.33
N PHE A 300 -12.67 18.65 1.58
CA PHE A 300 -12.15 19.92 2.06
C PHE A 300 -10.97 20.42 1.21
N PHE A 301 -9.97 19.57 0.99
CA PHE A 301 -8.78 19.94 0.21
C PHE A 301 -9.13 20.22 -1.25
N LEU A 302 -9.92 19.36 -1.90
CA LEU A 302 -10.32 19.53 -3.30
C LEU A 302 -11.17 20.79 -3.51
N THR A 303 -12.06 21.11 -2.56
CA THR A 303 -12.80 22.37 -2.59
C THR A 303 -11.88 23.57 -2.49
N ALA A 304 -10.84 23.52 -1.63
CA ALA A 304 -9.89 24.62 -1.48
C ALA A 304 -9.05 24.87 -2.74
N ILE A 305 -8.76 23.84 -3.54
CA ILE A 305 -7.96 23.96 -4.77
C ILE A 305 -8.78 23.98 -6.06
N GLN A 306 -10.11 23.99 -6.00
CA GLN A 306 -10.99 23.90 -7.18
C GLN A 306 -10.76 24.97 -8.25
N ASN A 307 -10.27 26.15 -7.85
CA ASN A 307 -9.96 27.27 -8.74
C ASN A 307 -8.49 27.32 -9.16
N SER A 308 -7.67 26.31 -8.81
CA SER A 308 -6.29 26.21 -9.29
C SER A 308 -6.22 25.81 -10.76
N ARG A 309 -5.06 25.95 -11.36
CA ARG A 309 -4.82 25.50 -12.75
C ARG A 309 -4.63 24.00 -12.87
N PHE A 310 -4.46 23.29 -11.74
CA PHE A 310 -4.38 21.83 -11.72
C PHE A 310 -5.74 21.21 -12.07
N LYS A 311 -5.71 20.15 -12.90
CA LYS A 311 -6.91 19.34 -13.16
C LYS A 311 -6.86 18.08 -12.29
N PHE A 312 -8.01 17.66 -11.84
CA PHE A 312 -8.12 16.43 -11.04
C PHE A 312 -9.50 15.80 -11.14
N THR A 313 -9.53 14.48 -10.99
CA THR A 313 -10.75 13.72 -10.70
C THR A 313 -10.65 13.29 -9.22
N PRO A 314 -11.70 13.50 -8.40
CA PRO A 314 -11.67 13.04 -7.01
C PRO A 314 -11.32 11.57 -6.90
N THR A 315 -10.35 11.25 -6.05
CA THR A 315 -9.92 9.88 -5.82
C THR A 315 -11.04 9.06 -5.14
N GLN A 316 -11.18 7.80 -5.54
CA GLN A 316 -12.21 6.89 -5.01
C GLN A 316 -11.75 6.21 -3.71
N GLY A 317 -10.47 6.14 -3.47
CA GLY A 317 -9.89 5.50 -2.29
C GLY A 317 -8.47 5.95 -2.02
N THR A 318 -7.86 5.42 -0.97
CA THR A 318 -6.57 5.85 -0.40
C THR A 318 -6.64 7.26 0.21
N TYR A 319 -5.54 7.81 0.65
CA TYR A 319 -5.44 9.22 1.06
C TYR A 319 -4.51 10.02 0.12
N PHE A 320 -4.47 9.58 -1.14
CA PHE A 320 -3.72 10.26 -2.20
C PHE A 320 -4.66 10.88 -3.21
N GLN A 321 -4.24 12.02 -3.77
CA GLN A 321 -4.89 12.67 -4.89
C GLN A 321 -3.86 12.91 -5.97
N LEU A 322 -4.21 12.57 -7.21
CA LEU A 322 -3.44 12.95 -8.39
C LEU A 322 -3.88 14.32 -8.90
N LEU A 323 -2.91 15.16 -9.20
CA LEU A 323 -3.08 16.47 -9.80
C LEU A 323 -2.38 16.49 -11.16
N ASP A 324 -3.13 16.74 -12.22
CA ASP A 324 -2.62 16.92 -13.60
C ASP A 324 -2.19 18.38 -13.77
N PHE A 325 -0.97 18.59 -14.23
CA PHE A 325 -0.37 19.91 -14.48
C PHE A 325 -0.07 20.16 -15.97
N SER A 326 -0.60 19.38 -16.87
CA SER A 326 -0.33 19.45 -18.31
C SER A 326 -0.62 20.82 -18.93
N GLU A 327 -1.57 21.60 -18.35
CA GLU A 327 -1.90 22.96 -18.76
C GLU A 327 -1.04 24.03 -18.05
N ILE A 328 -0.14 23.66 -17.13
CA ILE A 328 0.69 24.59 -16.38
C ILE A 328 2.08 24.74 -16.99
N THR A 329 2.72 23.61 -17.31
CA THR A 329 4.09 23.60 -17.84
C THR A 329 4.36 22.35 -18.67
N SER A 330 5.32 22.46 -19.61
CA SER A 330 5.82 21.32 -20.40
C SER A 330 6.94 20.54 -19.71
N GLU A 331 7.40 20.96 -18.53
CA GLU A 331 8.43 20.27 -17.77
C GLU A 331 8.05 18.81 -17.49
N SER A 332 9.06 17.96 -17.26
CA SER A 332 8.78 16.61 -16.75
C SER A 332 8.20 16.69 -15.34
N ASP A 333 7.45 15.66 -14.93
CA ASP A 333 6.87 15.60 -13.58
C ASP A 333 7.94 15.60 -12.48
N ILE A 334 9.11 15.01 -12.73
CA ILE A 334 10.25 15.04 -11.80
C ILE A 334 10.77 16.49 -11.66
N ALA A 335 11.05 17.16 -12.78
CA ALA A 335 11.55 18.54 -12.76
C ALA A 335 10.53 19.49 -12.11
N PHE A 336 9.25 19.31 -12.44
CA PHE A 336 8.19 20.13 -11.86
C PHE A 336 8.00 19.89 -10.35
N ALA A 337 8.05 18.63 -9.89
CA ALA A 337 7.98 18.31 -8.46
C ALA A 337 9.15 18.91 -7.68
N GLU A 338 10.36 18.89 -8.26
CA GLU A 338 11.53 19.55 -7.65
C GLU A 338 11.34 21.07 -7.58
N ARG A 339 10.87 21.69 -8.67
CA ARG A 339 10.62 23.14 -8.72
C ARG A 339 9.52 23.55 -7.72
N LEU A 340 8.46 22.75 -7.59
CA LEU A 340 7.43 22.99 -6.58
C LEU A 340 8.00 23.04 -5.16
N ALA A 341 8.94 22.16 -4.84
CA ALA A 341 9.58 22.15 -3.53
C ALA A 341 10.54 23.36 -3.33
N LYS A 342 11.34 23.70 -4.37
CA LYS A 342 12.39 24.72 -4.30
C LYS A 342 11.86 26.14 -4.35
N GLU A 343 10.88 26.40 -5.23
CA GLU A 343 10.42 27.76 -5.54
C GLU A 343 9.07 28.10 -4.92
N PHE A 344 8.17 27.09 -4.80
CA PHE A 344 6.83 27.31 -4.25
C PHE A 344 6.68 26.81 -2.81
N GLY A 345 7.65 26.08 -2.27
CA GLY A 345 7.62 25.62 -0.88
C GLY A 345 6.62 24.49 -0.62
N ILE A 346 6.34 23.64 -1.62
CA ILE A 346 5.45 22.48 -1.48
C ILE A 346 6.07 21.23 -2.12
N ALA A 347 6.19 20.14 -1.38
CA ALA A 347 6.74 18.88 -1.85
C ALA A 347 5.66 17.84 -2.14
N CYS A 348 5.71 17.27 -3.33
CA CYS A 348 4.81 16.22 -3.84
C CYS A 348 5.63 15.07 -4.43
N ILE A 349 4.97 14.02 -4.97
CA ILE A 349 5.65 12.90 -5.64
C ILE A 349 5.33 12.94 -7.14
N PRO A 350 6.34 12.92 -8.04
CA PRO A 350 6.13 12.71 -9.48
C PRO A 350 5.64 11.28 -9.74
N ILE A 351 4.70 11.11 -10.67
CA ILE A 351 4.08 9.80 -10.91
C ILE A 351 4.88 8.90 -11.85
N SER A 352 5.69 9.50 -12.74
CA SER A 352 6.49 8.72 -13.70
C SER A 352 7.36 7.67 -13.03
N VAL A 353 7.86 7.93 -11.82
CA VAL A 353 8.69 6.99 -11.06
C VAL A 353 7.99 5.68 -10.71
N PHE A 354 6.66 5.66 -10.71
CA PHE A 354 5.84 4.47 -10.47
C PHE A 354 5.35 3.82 -11.77
N ASN A 355 5.43 4.52 -12.89
CA ASN A 355 5.01 4.04 -14.20
C ASN A 355 6.03 3.09 -14.82
N LYS A 356 5.57 2.29 -15.78
CA LYS A 356 6.45 1.52 -16.66
C LYS A 356 7.30 2.47 -17.49
N ASP A 357 8.59 2.18 -17.59
CA ASP A 357 9.55 2.93 -18.42
C ASP A 357 9.55 4.46 -18.16
N LEU A 358 9.20 4.87 -16.93
CA LEU A 358 9.12 6.27 -16.49
C LEU A 358 8.18 7.14 -17.37
N ILE A 359 7.11 6.57 -17.89
CA ILE A 359 6.12 7.31 -18.70
C ILE A 359 5.58 8.50 -17.87
N ASP A 360 5.77 9.70 -18.39
CA ASP A 360 5.32 10.95 -17.76
C ASP A 360 3.93 11.35 -18.26
N ASN A 361 2.93 11.18 -17.42
CA ASN A 361 1.54 11.57 -17.69
C ASN A 361 1.23 13.01 -17.21
N LYS A 362 2.24 13.83 -16.89
CA LYS A 362 2.10 15.18 -16.33
C LYS A 362 1.28 15.21 -15.05
N GLN A 363 1.52 14.25 -14.17
CA GLN A 363 0.80 14.13 -12.91
C GLN A 363 1.75 14.10 -11.72
N ILE A 364 1.30 14.71 -10.64
CA ILE A 364 1.91 14.63 -9.33
C ILE A 364 0.93 14.02 -8.33
N ARG A 365 1.44 13.28 -7.35
CA ARG A 365 0.65 12.75 -6.24
C ARG A 365 0.87 13.57 -4.99
N ILE A 366 -0.23 13.95 -4.35
CA ILE A 366 -0.23 14.57 -3.02
C ILE A 366 -0.91 13.64 -2.00
N CYS A 367 -0.57 13.81 -0.73
CA CYS A 367 -1.19 13.12 0.38
C CYS A 367 -2.03 14.09 1.20
N PHE A 368 -3.34 13.85 1.28
CA PHE A 368 -4.25 14.68 2.09
C PHE A 368 -4.48 14.13 3.51
N ALA A 369 -3.77 13.07 3.91
CA ALA A 369 -3.74 12.63 5.31
C ALA A 369 -2.94 13.63 6.17
N LYS A 370 -3.43 14.87 6.26
CA LYS A 370 -2.80 15.98 6.97
C LYS A 370 -3.82 16.70 7.85
N THR A 371 -3.31 17.49 8.80
CA THR A 371 -4.17 18.40 9.56
C THR A 371 -4.80 19.46 8.65
N THR A 372 -5.94 19.99 9.05
CA THR A 372 -6.66 21.04 8.28
C THR A 372 -5.79 22.25 8.02
N ASP A 373 -4.97 22.68 9.00
CA ASP A 373 -4.02 23.80 8.84
C ASP A 373 -2.98 23.50 7.74
N THR A 374 -2.43 22.29 7.71
CA THR A 374 -1.47 21.90 6.65
C THR A 374 -2.15 21.88 5.28
N LEU A 375 -3.38 21.38 5.18
CA LEU A 375 -4.12 21.32 3.92
C LEU A 375 -4.47 22.72 3.41
N LEU A 376 -4.87 23.66 4.30
CA LEU A 376 -5.12 25.05 3.92
C LEU A 376 -3.88 25.71 3.35
N LYS A 377 -2.76 25.65 4.06
CA LYS A 377 -1.48 26.23 3.61
C LYS A 377 -1.02 25.64 2.27
N ALA A 378 -1.19 24.33 2.09
CA ALA A 378 -0.87 23.67 0.83
C ALA A 378 -1.81 24.15 -0.31
N ALA A 379 -3.10 24.30 -0.04
CA ALA A 379 -4.07 24.78 -1.02
C ALA A 379 -3.82 26.23 -1.42
N GLU A 380 -3.46 27.12 -0.47
CA GLU A 380 -3.05 28.50 -0.76
C GLU A 380 -1.89 28.54 -1.76
N ILE A 381 -0.85 27.73 -1.56
CA ILE A 381 0.27 27.63 -2.50
C ILE A 381 -0.20 27.12 -3.86
N ILE A 382 -0.94 26.00 -3.89
CA ILE A 382 -1.40 25.35 -5.14
C ILE A 382 -2.26 26.30 -5.98
N THR A 383 -3.04 27.17 -5.37
CA THR A 383 -3.87 28.14 -6.10
C THR A 383 -3.11 29.32 -6.69
N THR A 384 -1.85 29.52 -6.29
CA THR A 384 -0.98 30.59 -6.88
C THR A 384 -0.12 30.10 -8.06
N ILE A 385 -0.07 28.80 -8.29
CA ILE A 385 0.70 28.17 -9.38
C ILE A 385 -0.13 28.21 -10.67
#